data_963fd7665bee781d6aeeef9d70a5d7f9
#
_entry.id   963fd7665bee781d6aeeef9d70a5d7f9
#
_cell.length_a   1.000
_cell.length_b   1.000
_cell.length_c   1.000
_cell.angle_alpha   90.00
_cell.angle_beta   90.00
_cell.angle_gamma   90.00
#
_symmetry.space_group_name_H-M   'P 1'
#
loop_
_entity.id
_entity.type
_entity.pdbx_description
1 polymer ?
#
loop_
_entity_poly.entity_id
_entity_poly.type
_entity_poly.pdbx_seq_one_letter_code
_entity_poly.pdbx_strand_id
1 'polypeptide(L)'
;VGSYSDKISAKDLNDVAVGGGIAALEKFTEPTILAIPEAILLPEADCYSIQAAMLQHCGYKMQNRFAILDVFGGNEERTFDDNDVVDKFREGVGSNFLAWGAAYYPLLNTTIVNSSEIDFTRLKNPKGLIDVLNAEVDENVAADNISSARAQGIKAEIAKIATTTDADLIKSLQSTLSVISPKLNSILIDIADELNTLPPSPAMAGLYCMVDNSVNVAKSPANLSLGSVISPSVNINNENQEDLNLPLNGKAVNAIRSFTGKGTLVWGARTLEGNSKDYRYISVRRTMTFIEQSIKFAAESYVFSPNNATTWSSLRATVYNFLNNQWSSGILVGSTPQDAFEIEIGLGSTMTSTDILDGILKMTIKVAIVRPAEFIVITFEQQQQKS
;
A
#
# COMPACT_ATOMS: atom_id res chain seq x y z
N VAL A 1 15.47 -9.65 -11.76
CA VAL A 1 15.73 -10.25 -10.44
C VAL A 1 16.94 -9.51 -9.88
N GLY A 2 16.73 -8.63 -8.91
CA GLY A 2 17.78 -7.90 -8.22
C GLY A 2 18.60 -8.83 -7.32
N SER A 3 19.85 -8.47 -7.07
CA SER A 3 20.64 -9.08 -6.00
C SER A 3 20.35 -8.33 -4.70
N TYR A 4 20.17 -9.05 -3.60
CA TYR A 4 20.12 -8.43 -2.28
C TYR A 4 21.49 -7.82 -1.98
N SER A 5 21.55 -6.52 -1.74
CA SER A 5 22.73 -5.82 -1.24
C SER A 5 22.45 -5.33 0.19
N ASP A 6 23.51 -5.06 0.96
CA ASP A 6 23.38 -4.52 2.32
C ASP A 6 22.75 -3.12 2.39
N LYS A 7 22.58 -2.45 1.23
CA LYS A 7 21.95 -1.13 1.11
C LYS A 7 21.20 -1.04 -0.22
N ILE A 8 19.91 -0.72 -0.15
CA ILE A 8 19.09 -0.35 -1.29
C ILE A 8 19.39 1.11 -1.64
N SER A 9 19.47 1.41 -2.94
CA SER A 9 19.57 2.79 -3.44
C SER A 9 18.35 3.15 -4.30
N ALA A 10 18.09 4.44 -4.46
CA ALA A 10 17.01 4.92 -5.33
C ALA A 10 17.18 4.41 -6.79
N LYS A 11 18.42 4.22 -7.23
CA LYS A 11 18.75 3.70 -8.55
C LYS A 11 18.33 2.23 -8.73
N ASP A 12 18.37 1.42 -7.67
CA ASP A 12 17.90 0.03 -7.72
C ASP A 12 16.40 -0.04 -7.95
N LEU A 13 15.65 0.92 -7.40
CA LEU A 13 14.19 1.00 -7.49
C LEU A 13 13.70 1.69 -8.76
N ASN A 14 14.47 2.64 -9.33
CA ASN A 14 14.13 3.34 -10.56
C ASN A 14 15.37 3.79 -11.33
N ASP A 15 15.87 2.96 -12.25
CA ASP A 15 16.96 3.31 -13.16
C ASP A 15 16.40 3.59 -14.55
N VAL A 16 16.09 4.85 -14.81
CA VAL A 16 15.59 5.28 -16.13
C VAL A 16 16.63 5.11 -17.23
N ALA A 17 17.92 5.20 -16.91
CA ALA A 17 19.00 5.16 -17.91
C ALA A 17 19.16 3.76 -18.52
N VAL A 18 18.97 2.71 -17.73
CA VAL A 18 19.06 1.31 -18.19
C VAL A 18 17.70 0.62 -18.26
N GLY A 19 16.62 1.32 -17.92
CA GLY A 19 15.28 0.75 -17.91
C GLY A 19 15.08 -0.28 -16.80
N GLY A 20 15.61 -0.03 -15.59
CA GLY A 20 15.49 -0.88 -14.40
C GLY A 20 14.42 -0.41 -13.41
N GLY A 21 14.04 -1.26 -12.47
CA GLY A 21 13.06 -0.93 -11.44
C GLY A 21 11.69 -0.53 -12.03
N ILE A 22 11.15 0.63 -11.60
CA ILE A 22 9.85 1.15 -12.08
C ILE A 22 9.83 1.27 -13.61
N ALA A 23 10.93 1.74 -14.24
CA ALA A 23 11.01 1.91 -15.68
C ALA A 23 10.89 0.57 -16.44
N ALA A 24 11.33 -0.54 -15.86
CA ALA A 24 11.18 -1.87 -16.47
C ALA A 24 9.70 -2.27 -16.62
N LEU A 25 8.82 -1.77 -15.75
CA LEU A 25 7.40 -2.10 -15.75
C LEU A 25 6.62 -1.45 -16.90
N GLU A 26 7.22 -0.53 -17.66
CA GLU A 26 6.59 0.06 -18.85
C GLU A 26 6.34 -0.99 -19.96
N LYS A 27 7.06 -2.12 -19.93
CA LYS A 27 6.92 -3.21 -20.91
C LYS A 27 5.79 -4.20 -20.58
N PHE A 28 5.20 -4.09 -19.39
CA PHE A 28 4.20 -5.04 -18.89
C PHE A 28 2.88 -4.33 -18.63
N THR A 29 1.80 -4.84 -19.17
CA THR A 29 0.45 -4.25 -19.06
C THR A 29 -0.42 -4.90 -17.97
N GLU A 30 -0.05 -6.08 -17.52
CA GLU A 30 -0.83 -6.89 -16.56
C GLU A 30 -0.86 -6.32 -15.13
N PRO A 31 0.25 -5.75 -14.57
CA PRO A 31 0.22 -5.22 -13.21
C PRO A 31 -0.76 -4.06 -13.08
N THR A 32 -1.66 -4.11 -12.10
CA THR A 32 -2.66 -3.07 -11.82
C THR A 32 -2.41 -2.29 -10.53
N ILE A 33 -1.51 -2.79 -9.67
CA ILE A 33 -1.11 -2.15 -8.41
C ILE A 33 0.41 -2.05 -8.39
N LEU A 34 0.92 -0.91 -7.94
CA LEU A 34 2.34 -0.63 -7.71
C LEU A 34 2.55 -0.26 -6.25
N ALA A 35 3.37 -1.04 -5.55
CA ALA A 35 3.79 -0.79 -4.17
C ALA A 35 5.30 -1.05 -4.06
N ILE A 36 6.03 -0.18 -3.37
CA ILE A 36 7.46 -0.29 -3.12
C ILE A 36 7.70 0.01 -1.64
N PRO A 37 7.45 -0.95 -0.74
CA PRO A 37 7.59 -0.74 0.69
C PRO A 37 9.04 -0.40 1.09
N GLU A 38 10.03 -0.87 0.35
CA GLU A 38 11.44 -0.58 0.59
C GLU A 38 11.81 0.89 0.39
N ALA A 39 10.96 1.69 -0.24
CA ALA A 39 11.22 3.11 -0.45
C ALA A 39 11.44 3.87 0.87
N ILE A 40 10.77 3.47 1.96
CA ILE A 40 10.96 4.09 3.28
C ILE A 40 12.32 3.80 3.92
N LEU A 41 13.10 2.85 3.39
CA LEU A 41 14.46 2.55 3.84
C LEU A 41 15.52 3.45 3.20
N LEU A 42 15.13 4.22 2.19
CA LEU A 42 15.99 5.21 1.55
C LEU A 42 16.11 6.48 2.41
N PRO A 43 17.10 7.35 2.14
CA PRO A 43 17.06 8.72 2.63
C PRO A 43 15.75 9.42 2.23
N GLU A 44 15.24 10.29 3.09
CA GLU A 44 13.92 10.94 2.93
C GLU A 44 13.67 11.52 1.52
N ALA A 45 14.62 12.30 1.00
CA ALA A 45 14.52 12.89 -0.34
C ALA A 45 14.43 11.84 -1.47
N ASP A 46 15.17 10.75 -1.33
CA ASP A 46 15.16 9.64 -2.30
C ASP A 46 13.83 8.88 -2.22
N CYS A 47 13.30 8.66 -1.01
CA CYS A 47 12.00 8.05 -0.79
C CYS A 47 10.90 8.83 -1.55
N TYR A 48 10.83 10.15 -1.34
CA TYR A 48 9.84 10.98 -2.02
C TYR A 48 10.04 11.01 -3.54
N SER A 49 11.28 11.00 -4.01
CA SER A 49 11.60 10.91 -5.45
C SER A 49 11.07 9.62 -6.06
N ILE A 50 11.24 8.48 -5.40
CA ILE A 50 10.69 7.19 -5.85
C ILE A 50 9.17 7.21 -5.84
N GLN A 51 8.54 7.73 -4.80
CA GLN A 51 7.09 7.81 -4.70
C GLN A 51 6.48 8.74 -5.76
N ALA A 52 7.11 9.87 -6.06
CA ALA A 52 6.73 10.74 -7.17
C ALA A 52 6.87 10.03 -8.53
N ALA A 53 7.94 9.23 -8.70
CA ALA A 53 8.12 8.40 -9.90
C ALA A 53 7.04 7.31 -10.03
N MET A 54 6.59 6.70 -8.92
CA MET A 54 5.45 5.77 -8.91
C MET A 54 4.16 6.44 -9.41
N LEU A 55 3.86 7.65 -8.91
CA LEU A 55 2.70 8.43 -9.36
C LEU A 55 2.79 8.80 -10.83
N GLN A 56 3.96 9.26 -11.29
CA GLN A 56 4.20 9.57 -12.71
C GLN A 56 4.05 8.33 -13.59
N HIS A 57 4.57 7.19 -13.16
CA HIS A 57 4.45 5.93 -13.88
C HIS A 57 2.98 5.52 -14.02
N CYS A 58 2.19 5.59 -12.92
CA CYS A 58 0.78 5.23 -12.95
C CYS A 58 -0.07 6.24 -13.74
N GLY A 59 0.15 7.54 -13.57
CA GLY A 59 -0.74 8.58 -14.10
C GLY A 59 -0.39 9.11 -15.48
N TYR A 60 0.89 9.00 -15.89
CA TYR A 60 1.33 9.50 -17.19
C TYR A 60 1.73 8.37 -18.14
N LYS A 61 2.59 7.44 -17.69
CA LYS A 61 3.15 6.42 -18.56
C LYS A 61 2.16 5.32 -18.90
N MET A 62 1.53 4.74 -17.90
CA MET A 62 0.76 3.50 -18.06
C MET A 62 -0.76 3.71 -18.04
N GLN A 63 -1.28 4.54 -17.17
CA GLN A 63 -2.71 4.85 -17.01
C GLN A 63 -3.61 3.60 -16.81
N ASN A 64 -3.02 2.49 -16.39
CA ASN A 64 -3.71 1.21 -16.17
C ASN A 64 -3.49 0.64 -14.76
N ARG A 65 -2.76 1.36 -13.91
CA ARG A 65 -2.38 0.91 -12.56
C ARG A 65 -2.48 2.02 -11.53
N PHE A 66 -2.44 1.63 -10.27
CA PHE A 66 -2.62 2.51 -9.12
C PHE A 66 -1.47 2.33 -8.13
N ALA A 67 -0.89 3.43 -7.61
CA ALA A 67 0.20 3.41 -6.66
C ALA A 67 -0.32 3.39 -5.22
N ILE A 68 0.31 2.58 -4.37
CA ILE A 68 0.10 2.58 -2.92
C ILE A 68 1.40 3.04 -2.28
N LEU A 69 1.33 4.12 -1.50
CA LEU A 69 2.46 4.83 -0.92
C LEU A 69 2.45 4.73 0.59
N ASP A 70 3.64 4.75 1.19
CA ASP A 70 3.85 4.74 2.63
C ASP A 70 4.45 6.08 3.06
N VAL A 71 4.06 6.57 4.24
CA VAL A 71 4.63 7.78 4.81
C VAL A 71 6.02 7.46 5.38
N PHE A 72 7.05 8.19 4.94
CA PHE A 72 8.40 8.10 5.50
C PHE A 72 8.38 8.53 6.98
N GLY A 73 9.02 7.78 7.87
CA GLY A 73 8.92 8.03 9.31
C GLY A 73 7.52 7.77 9.89
N GLY A 74 6.70 6.96 9.22
CA GLY A 74 5.31 6.71 9.60
C GLY A 74 5.13 5.93 10.92
N ASN A 75 6.19 5.63 11.64
CA ASN A 75 6.18 5.15 13.03
C ASN A 75 6.29 6.29 14.06
N GLU A 76 6.45 7.53 13.62
CA GLU A 76 6.50 8.72 14.48
C GLU A 76 5.12 9.34 14.61
N GLU A 77 4.83 9.93 15.79
CA GLU A 77 3.58 10.65 16.05
C GLU A 77 3.50 11.96 15.26
N ARG A 78 2.26 12.43 15.02
CA ARG A 78 2.02 13.75 14.44
C ARG A 78 2.44 14.86 15.38
N THR A 79 3.21 15.81 14.88
CA THR A 79 3.66 16.98 15.63
C THR A 79 2.95 18.27 15.23
N PHE A 80 2.35 18.31 14.03
CA PHE A 80 1.66 19.49 13.45
C PHE A 80 2.57 20.73 13.36
N ASP A 81 3.86 20.51 13.20
CA ASP A 81 4.88 21.55 12.97
C ASP A 81 5.72 21.22 11.72
N ASP A 82 6.78 21.99 11.46
CA ASP A 82 7.67 21.80 10.29
C ASP A 82 8.37 20.41 10.27
N ASN A 83 8.32 19.65 11.36
CA ASN A 83 8.89 18.32 11.45
C ASN A 83 7.86 17.20 11.28
N ASP A 84 6.58 17.54 11.16
CA ASP A 84 5.51 16.55 11.01
C ASP A 84 5.73 15.64 9.80
N VAL A 85 5.78 14.34 10.04
CA VAL A 85 6.10 13.33 9.02
C VAL A 85 5.08 13.27 7.88
N VAL A 86 3.80 13.56 8.18
CA VAL A 86 2.75 13.55 7.15
C VAL A 86 2.81 14.81 6.31
N ASP A 87 3.12 15.97 6.89
CA ASP A 87 3.25 17.22 6.14
C ASP A 87 4.51 17.22 5.28
N LYS A 88 5.63 16.71 5.77
CA LYS A 88 6.83 16.44 4.95
C LYS A 88 6.54 15.50 3.79
N PHE A 89 5.80 14.41 4.05
CA PHE A 89 5.35 13.50 2.99
C PHE A 89 4.50 14.24 1.95
N ARG A 90 3.51 15.03 2.38
CA ARG A 90 2.64 15.80 1.48
C ARG A 90 3.42 16.78 0.60
N GLU A 91 4.45 17.42 1.16
CA GLU A 91 5.35 18.29 0.41
C GLU A 91 6.23 17.52 -0.57
N GLY A 92 6.85 16.45 -0.08
CA GLY A 92 7.84 15.67 -0.81
C GLY A 92 7.31 14.92 -2.03
N VAL A 93 6.08 14.40 -1.99
CA VAL A 93 5.47 13.69 -3.15
C VAL A 93 5.05 14.60 -4.30
N GLY A 94 5.14 15.92 -4.13
CA GLY A 94 4.79 16.89 -5.16
C GLY A 94 3.28 16.99 -5.41
N SER A 95 2.88 17.52 -6.59
CA SER A 95 1.48 17.81 -6.91
C SER A 95 0.97 17.12 -8.18
N ASN A 96 1.78 16.27 -8.83
CA ASN A 96 1.43 15.65 -10.09
C ASN A 96 0.82 14.27 -9.89
N PHE A 97 -0.21 13.94 -10.67
CA PHE A 97 -0.82 12.61 -10.75
C PHE A 97 -1.37 12.07 -9.42
N LEU A 98 -1.78 12.94 -8.50
CA LEU A 98 -2.24 12.59 -7.16
C LEU A 98 -3.45 11.64 -7.15
N ALA A 99 -4.32 11.72 -8.16
CA ALA A 99 -5.46 10.81 -8.33
C ALA A 99 -5.05 9.35 -8.61
N TRP A 100 -3.79 9.10 -8.95
CA TRP A 100 -3.28 7.77 -9.33
C TRP A 100 -2.59 7.04 -8.19
N GLY A 101 -2.66 7.57 -6.98
CA GLY A 101 -2.12 6.93 -5.80
C GLY A 101 -2.90 7.23 -4.53
N ALA A 102 -2.67 6.40 -3.53
CA ALA A 102 -3.15 6.58 -2.17
C ALA A 102 -2.01 6.34 -1.19
N ALA A 103 -1.93 7.14 -0.14
CA ALA A 103 -0.97 6.96 0.94
C ALA A 103 -1.66 6.48 2.20
N TYR A 104 -0.92 5.73 3.02
CA TYR A 104 -1.38 5.18 4.28
C TYR A 104 -0.44 5.53 5.43
N TYR A 105 -1.02 5.78 6.60
CA TYR A 105 -0.33 6.10 7.85
C TYR A 105 -1.14 5.52 9.02
N PRO A 106 -0.49 5.04 10.07
CA PRO A 106 0.95 4.91 10.29
C PRO A 106 1.53 3.58 9.78
N LEU A 107 2.77 3.25 10.14
CA LEU A 107 3.33 1.91 10.00
C LEU A 107 2.54 0.92 10.87
N LEU A 108 2.72 -0.36 10.62
CA LEU A 108 1.94 -1.44 11.23
C LEU A 108 2.84 -2.33 12.09
N ASN A 109 2.43 -2.59 13.32
CA ASN A 109 3.01 -3.65 14.15
C ASN A 109 2.38 -4.99 13.75
N THR A 110 3.20 -5.88 13.21
CA THR A 110 2.76 -7.15 12.62
C THR A 110 3.23 -8.37 13.40
N THR A 111 2.85 -9.56 12.96
CA THR A 111 3.30 -10.86 13.52
C THR A 111 4.00 -11.71 12.46
N ILE A 112 4.64 -11.07 11.48
CA ILE A 112 5.22 -11.79 10.32
C ILE A 112 6.51 -12.47 10.69
N VAL A 113 7.37 -11.80 11.45
CA VAL A 113 8.65 -12.33 11.91
C VAL A 113 8.51 -12.86 13.34
N ASN A 114 8.87 -14.13 13.55
CA ASN A 114 8.93 -14.70 14.88
C ASN A 114 10.35 -14.58 15.43
N SER A 115 10.51 -14.22 16.72
CA SER A 115 11.82 -14.13 17.37
C SER A 115 12.62 -15.45 17.32
N SER A 116 11.94 -16.59 17.23
CA SER A 116 12.56 -17.90 17.05
C SER A 116 13.21 -18.13 15.68
N GLU A 117 12.89 -17.30 14.68
CA GLU A 117 13.48 -17.34 13.34
C GLU A 117 14.74 -16.49 13.22
N ILE A 118 15.04 -15.71 14.26
CA ILE A 118 16.21 -14.85 14.36
C ILE A 118 17.27 -15.57 15.18
N ASP A 119 18.40 -15.90 14.57
CA ASP A 119 19.54 -16.45 15.27
C ASP A 119 20.69 -15.44 15.41
N PHE A 120 21.65 -15.76 16.27
CA PHE A 120 22.79 -14.88 16.57
C PHE A 120 23.65 -14.56 15.34
N THR A 121 23.59 -15.33 14.26
CA THR A 121 24.39 -15.10 13.04
C THR A 121 23.85 -13.93 12.21
N ARG A 122 22.61 -13.51 12.45
CA ARG A 122 21.99 -12.34 11.81
C ARG A 122 22.51 -11.01 12.37
N LEU A 123 23.18 -11.06 13.52
CA LEU A 123 23.69 -9.87 14.18
C LEU A 123 25.05 -9.46 13.58
N LYS A 124 25.17 -8.20 13.17
CA LYS A 124 26.39 -7.66 12.54
C LYS A 124 27.59 -7.59 13.49
N ASN A 125 27.35 -7.59 14.81
CA ASN A 125 28.39 -7.47 15.84
C ASN A 125 28.36 -8.64 16.80
N PRO A 126 28.86 -9.84 16.40
CA PRO A 126 28.89 -11.00 17.28
C PRO A 126 29.75 -10.79 18.54
N LYS A 127 30.81 -9.96 18.46
CA LYS A 127 31.63 -9.61 19.62
C LYS A 127 30.83 -8.82 20.66
N GLY A 128 30.07 -7.82 20.23
CA GLY A 128 29.21 -7.03 21.13
C GLY A 128 28.17 -7.92 21.82
N LEU A 129 27.57 -8.87 21.10
CA LEU A 129 26.67 -9.85 21.70
C LEU A 129 27.40 -10.68 22.78
N ILE A 130 28.58 -11.25 22.47
CA ILE A 130 29.37 -12.02 23.39
C ILE A 130 29.70 -11.20 24.68
N ASP A 131 30.07 -9.93 24.53
CA ASP A 131 30.38 -9.04 25.65
C ASP A 131 29.14 -8.81 26.53
N VAL A 132 27.97 -8.58 25.97
CA VAL A 132 26.70 -8.40 26.69
C VAL A 132 26.30 -9.67 27.43
N LEU A 133 26.39 -10.85 26.79
CA LEU A 133 26.03 -12.11 27.40
C LEU A 133 27.03 -12.50 28.53
N ASN A 134 28.34 -12.23 28.37
CA ASN A 134 29.32 -12.44 29.43
C ASN A 134 29.09 -11.50 30.64
N ALA A 135 28.69 -10.24 30.40
CA ALA A 135 28.32 -9.33 31.47
C ALA A 135 27.11 -9.84 32.27
N GLU A 136 26.09 -10.39 31.60
CA GLU A 136 24.95 -11.03 32.28
C GLU A 136 25.38 -12.21 33.18
N VAL A 137 26.31 -13.01 32.69
CA VAL A 137 26.88 -14.13 33.50
C VAL A 137 27.61 -13.60 34.73
N ASP A 138 28.40 -12.51 34.58
CA ASP A 138 29.15 -11.91 35.70
C ASP A 138 28.19 -11.26 36.72
N GLU A 139 27.11 -10.60 36.26
CA GLU A 139 26.05 -10.08 37.13
C GLU A 139 25.40 -11.21 37.96
N ASN A 140 25.12 -12.36 37.34
CA ASN A 140 24.54 -13.51 38.03
C ASN A 140 25.51 -14.18 39.03
N VAL A 141 26.81 -14.16 38.78
CA VAL A 141 27.83 -14.59 39.76
C VAL A 141 27.91 -13.63 40.95
N ALA A 142 27.91 -12.31 40.68
CA ALA A 142 27.95 -11.29 41.71
C ALA A 142 26.72 -11.28 42.62
N ALA A 143 25.56 -11.65 42.05
CA ALA A 143 24.30 -11.82 42.78
C ALA A 143 24.13 -13.19 43.47
N ASP A 144 25.17 -14.07 43.44
CA ASP A 144 25.14 -15.43 43.96
C ASP A 144 24.04 -16.36 43.38
N ASN A 145 23.54 -16.01 42.20
CA ASN A 145 22.55 -16.81 41.48
C ASN A 145 23.15 -18.07 40.86
N ILE A 146 24.42 -18.02 40.47
CA ILE A 146 25.16 -19.15 39.86
C ILE A 146 26.57 -19.25 40.45
N SER A 147 27.07 -20.48 40.53
CA SER A 147 28.46 -20.72 40.97
C SER A 147 29.46 -20.31 39.88
N SER A 148 30.69 -19.96 40.31
CA SER A 148 31.77 -19.62 39.38
C SER A 148 32.14 -20.76 38.42
N ALA A 149 32.00 -22.02 38.83
CA ALA A 149 32.21 -23.17 37.96
C ALA A 149 31.14 -23.26 36.85
N ARG A 150 29.85 -22.99 37.16
CA ARG A 150 28.76 -22.94 36.19
C ARG A 150 28.93 -21.76 35.24
N ALA A 151 29.35 -20.61 35.73
CA ALA A 151 29.64 -19.43 34.94
C ALA A 151 30.70 -19.68 33.85
N GLN A 152 31.78 -20.40 34.20
CA GLN A 152 32.81 -20.79 33.22
C GLN A 152 32.25 -21.66 32.10
N GLY A 153 31.35 -22.62 32.42
CA GLY A 153 30.68 -23.44 31.43
C GLY A 153 29.79 -22.62 30.49
N ILE A 154 29.01 -21.69 31.03
CA ILE A 154 28.15 -20.78 30.23
C ILE A 154 29.00 -19.89 29.32
N LYS A 155 30.08 -19.29 29.82
CA LYS A 155 30.99 -18.47 29.02
C LYS A 155 31.66 -19.27 27.90
N ALA A 156 31.94 -20.54 28.10
CA ALA A 156 32.45 -21.42 27.06
C ALA A 156 31.42 -21.68 25.93
N GLU A 157 30.14 -21.80 26.28
CA GLU A 157 29.07 -21.87 25.24
C GLU A 157 28.93 -20.54 24.51
N ILE A 158 28.93 -19.41 25.21
CA ILE A 158 28.86 -18.06 24.59
C ILE A 158 30.02 -17.83 23.61
N ALA A 159 31.23 -18.28 23.94
CA ALA A 159 32.38 -18.11 23.06
C ALA A 159 32.24 -18.84 21.71
N LYS A 160 31.43 -19.89 21.62
CA LYS A 160 31.15 -20.61 20.37
C LYS A 160 30.40 -19.75 19.33
N ILE A 161 29.74 -18.66 19.73
CA ILE A 161 29.09 -17.71 18.82
C ILE A 161 30.07 -17.22 17.76
N ALA A 162 31.32 -16.97 18.09
CA ALA A 162 32.33 -16.44 17.19
C ALA A 162 32.80 -17.46 16.12
N THR A 163 32.62 -18.76 16.33
CA THR A 163 33.24 -19.81 15.51
C THR A 163 32.24 -20.77 14.88
N THR A 164 31.00 -20.78 15.33
CA THR A 164 29.98 -21.72 14.82
C THR A 164 29.41 -21.23 13.48
N THR A 165 29.60 -22.05 12.44
CA THR A 165 29.11 -21.75 11.06
C THR A 165 28.20 -22.83 10.48
N ASP A 166 28.18 -24.01 11.07
CA ASP A 166 27.33 -25.13 10.68
C ASP A 166 25.89 -24.88 11.12
N ALA A 167 24.91 -25.10 10.22
CA ALA A 167 23.50 -24.76 10.45
C ALA A 167 22.86 -25.53 11.62
N ASP A 168 23.21 -26.80 11.81
CA ASP A 168 22.62 -27.61 12.88
C ASP A 168 23.27 -27.25 14.24
N LEU A 169 24.57 -26.94 14.24
CA LEU A 169 25.25 -26.42 15.41
C LEU A 169 24.76 -25.02 15.80
N ILE A 170 24.45 -24.14 14.83
CA ILE A 170 23.83 -22.82 15.08
C ILE A 170 22.50 -23.00 15.82
N LYS A 171 21.60 -23.86 15.31
CA LYS A 171 20.30 -24.13 15.95
C LYS A 171 20.44 -24.68 17.35
N SER A 172 21.37 -25.65 17.56
CA SER A 172 21.64 -26.24 18.86
C SER A 172 22.20 -25.22 19.85
N LEU A 173 23.15 -24.40 19.42
CA LEU A 173 23.74 -23.34 20.23
C LEU A 173 22.72 -22.26 20.57
N GLN A 174 21.93 -21.82 19.58
CA GLN A 174 20.84 -20.85 19.78
C GLN A 174 19.85 -21.35 20.84
N SER A 175 19.41 -22.59 20.74
CA SER A 175 18.51 -23.22 21.71
C SER A 175 19.14 -23.26 23.12
N THR A 176 20.42 -23.59 23.21
CA THR A 176 21.16 -23.61 24.49
C THR A 176 21.25 -22.20 25.09
N LEU A 177 21.64 -21.21 24.29
CA LEU A 177 21.77 -19.81 24.70
C LEU A 177 20.45 -19.22 25.16
N SER A 178 19.33 -19.54 24.45
CA SER A 178 17.99 -19.09 24.82
C SER A 178 17.51 -19.61 26.17
N VAL A 179 17.98 -20.79 26.59
CA VAL A 179 17.66 -21.34 27.92
C VAL A 179 18.49 -20.70 29.04
N ILE A 180 19.75 -20.35 28.77
CA ILE A 180 20.68 -19.86 29.78
C ILE A 180 20.75 -18.34 29.90
N SER A 181 20.26 -17.58 28.89
CA SER A 181 20.33 -16.12 28.86
C SER A 181 18.94 -15.49 28.58
N PRO A 182 18.23 -15.02 29.62
CA PRO A 182 17.06 -14.18 29.44
C PRO A 182 17.33 -12.91 28.63
N LYS A 183 18.54 -12.34 28.76
CA LYS A 183 18.94 -11.11 28.04
C LYS A 183 19.01 -11.32 26.52
N LEU A 184 19.48 -12.50 26.07
CA LEU A 184 19.46 -12.88 24.67
C LEU A 184 18.00 -12.92 24.14
N ASN A 185 17.11 -13.57 24.89
CA ASN A 185 15.69 -13.64 24.48
C ASN A 185 15.04 -12.26 24.37
N SER A 186 15.34 -11.35 25.32
CA SER A 186 14.87 -9.96 25.24
C SER A 186 15.37 -9.27 23.97
N ILE A 187 16.66 -9.37 23.68
CA ILE A 187 17.26 -8.79 22.45
C ILE A 187 16.60 -9.35 21.19
N LEU A 188 16.35 -10.65 21.13
CA LEU A 188 15.72 -11.27 19.96
C LEU A 188 14.25 -10.85 19.80
N ILE A 189 13.54 -10.65 20.92
CA ILE A 189 12.17 -10.11 20.91
C ILE A 189 12.18 -8.66 20.42
N ASP A 190 13.05 -7.82 20.98
CA ASP A 190 13.15 -6.40 20.56
C ASP A 190 13.48 -6.27 19.06
N ILE A 191 14.38 -7.13 18.55
CA ILE A 191 14.71 -7.18 17.12
C ILE A 191 13.50 -7.65 16.30
N ALA A 192 12.77 -8.67 16.77
CA ALA A 192 11.57 -9.15 16.08
C ALA A 192 10.49 -8.06 16.03
N ASP A 193 10.29 -7.32 17.11
CA ASP A 193 9.33 -6.22 17.18
C ASP A 193 9.71 -5.09 16.22
N GLU A 194 10.99 -4.73 16.13
CA GLU A 194 11.48 -3.75 15.15
C GLU A 194 11.27 -4.24 13.70
N LEU A 195 11.60 -5.49 13.41
CA LEU A 195 11.39 -6.10 12.09
C LEU A 195 9.91 -6.29 11.73
N ASN A 196 9.04 -6.33 12.72
CA ASN A 196 7.58 -6.42 12.54
C ASN A 196 6.90 -5.05 12.40
N THR A 197 7.63 -3.95 12.57
CA THR A 197 7.13 -2.60 12.28
C THR A 197 7.29 -2.33 10.78
N LEU A 198 6.23 -2.58 10.03
CA LEU A 198 6.26 -2.63 8.57
C LEU A 198 5.40 -1.55 7.90
N PRO A 199 5.77 -1.09 6.69
CA PRO A 199 4.94 -0.18 5.91
C PRO A 199 3.61 -0.83 5.50
N PRO A 200 2.50 -0.07 5.47
CA PRO A 200 1.18 -0.61 5.17
C PRO A 200 0.95 -1.00 3.71
N SER A 201 1.74 -0.51 2.75
CA SER A 201 1.45 -0.69 1.32
C SER A 201 1.33 -2.15 0.86
N PRO A 202 2.11 -3.15 1.34
CA PRO A 202 1.92 -4.55 0.95
C PRO A 202 0.61 -5.13 1.49
N ALA A 203 0.27 -4.82 2.75
CA ALA A 203 -0.98 -5.26 3.36
C ALA A 203 -2.19 -4.64 2.63
N MET A 204 -2.09 -3.37 2.25
CA MET A 204 -3.12 -2.68 1.48
C MET A 204 -3.26 -3.22 0.07
N ALA A 205 -2.17 -3.58 -0.61
CA ALA A 205 -2.23 -4.24 -1.91
C ALA A 205 -3.00 -5.57 -1.83
N GLY A 206 -2.70 -6.39 -0.81
CA GLY A 206 -3.45 -7.61 -0.52
C GLY A 206 -4.93 -7.35 -0.22
N LEU A 207 -5.25 -6.32 0.58
CA LEU A 207 -6.62 -5.92 0.88
C LEU A 207 -7.39 -5.48 -0.38
N TYR A 208 -6.75 -4.73 -1.29
CA TYR A 208 -7.36 -4.34 -2.56
C TYR A 208 -7.72 -5.58 -3.39
N CYS A 209 -6.78 -6.50 -3.54
CA CYS A 209 -7.02 -7.76 -4.26
C CYS A 209 -8.15 -8.58 -3.63
N MET A 210 -8.19 -8.65 -2.30
CA MET A 210 -9.25 -9.35 -1.58
C MET A 210 -10.62 -8.73 -1.83
N VAL A 211 -10.74 -7.40 -1.77
CA VAL A 211 -11.99 -6.67 -2.01
C VAL A 211 -12.44 -6.81 -3.46
N ASP A 212 -11.52 -6.66 -4.41
CA ASP A 212 -11.81 -6.81 -5.84
C ASP A 212 -12.37 -8.20 -6.17
N ASN A 213 -11.80 -9.25 -5.56
CA ASN A 213 -12.22 -10.63 -5.79
C ASN A 213 -13.51 -11.02 -5.04
N SER A 214 -13.72 -10.48 -3.83
CA SER A 214 -14.88 -10.86 -3.00
C SER A 214 -16.14 -10.05 -3.30
N VAL A 215 -15.98 -8.81 -3.78
CA VAL A 215 -17.10 -7.91 -4.11
C VAL A 215 -16.92 -7.37 -5.53
N ASN A 216 -16.16 -6.31 -5.72
CA ASN A 216 -15.75 -5.72 -6.99
C ASN A 216 -14.85 -4.48 -6.75
N VAL A 217 -14.29 -3.92 -7.83
CA VAL A 217 -13.40 -2.76 -7.80
C VAL A 217 -14.07 -1.45 -7.32
N ALA A 218 -15.38 -1.33 -7.40
CA ALA A 218 -16.13 -0.14 -6.95
C ALA A 218 -16.34 -0.11 -5.43
N LYS A 219 -16.10 -1.23 -4.73
CA LYS A 219 -16.09 -1.27 -3.27
C LYS A 219 -14.83 -0.59 -2.73
N SER A 220 -15.01 0.39 -1.84
CA SER A 220 -13.87 1.04 -1.18
C SER A 220 -13.11 0.05 -0.28
N PRO A 221 -11.76 0.01 -0.36
CA PRO A 221 -10.92 -0.85 0.47
C PRO A 221 -10.73 -0.22 1.87
N ALA A 222 -11.81 0.03 2.58
CA ALA A 222 -11.84 0.65 3.89
C ALA A 222 -12.92 0.02 4.78
N ASN A 223 -12.84 0.28 6.10
CA ASN A 223 -13.65 -0.36 7.13
C ASN A 223 -13.46 -1.88 7.15
N LEU A 224 -12.23 -2.31 6.95
CA LEU A 224 -11.81 -3.70 6.93
C LEU A 224 -10.57 -3.88 7.79
N SER A 225 -10.43 -5.04 8.43
CA SER A 225 -9.25 -5.41 9.20
C SER A 225 -8.13 -5.94 8.30
N LEU A 226 -6.89 -5.75 8.75
CA LEU A 226 -5.71 -6.29 8.11
C LEU A 226 -5.28 -7.59 8.81
N GLY A 227 -5.00 -8.63 8.04
CA GLY A 227 -4.44 -9.87 8.57
C GLY A 227 -3.01 -9.68 9.08
N SER A 228 -2.63 -10.43 10.11
CA SER A 228 -1.28 -10.39 10.71
C SER A 228 -0.84 -9.03 11.28
N VAL A 229 -1.79 -8.09 11.50
CA VAL A 229 -1.56 -6.79 12.10
C VAL A 229 -2.09 -6.80 13.52
N ILE A 230 -1.24 -6.47 14.49
CA ILE A 230 -1.58 -6.35 15.92
C ILE A 230 -2.22 -4.97 16.17
N SER A 231 -1.47 -3.93 15.77
CA SER A 231 -1.85 -2.54 16.01
C SER A 231 -1.20 -1.61 14.98
N PRO A 232 -1.69 -0.39 14.79
CA PRO A 232 -0.90 0.66 14.18
C PRO A 232 0.27 1.03 15.11
N SER A 233 1.39 1.49 14.55
CA SER A 233 2.56 1.94 15.33
C SER A 233 2.28 3.23 16.10
N VAL A 234 1.33 4.04 15.62
CA VAL A 234 0.88 5.30 16.23
C VAL A 234 -0.62 5.27 16.44
N ASN A 235 -1.09 5.73 17.60
CA ASN A 235 -2.52 5.85 17.87
C ASN A 235 -3.08 7.15 17.28
N ILE A 236 -4.05 7.02 16.39
CA ILE A 236 -4.72 8.14 15.72
C ILE A 236 -6.01 8.48 16.46
N ASN A 237 -6.15 9.72 16.92
CA ASN A 237 -7.37 10.27 17.49
C ASN A 237 -8.29 10.85 16.38
N ASN A 238 -9.43 11.45 16.78
CA ASN A 238 -10.37 12.00 15.79
C ASN A 238 -9.84 13.27 15.11
N GLU A 239 -9.08 14.09 15.81
CA GLU A 239 -8.47 15.31 15.28
C GLU A 239 -7.40 14.97 14.23
N ASN A 240 -6.51 14.02 14.55
CA ASN A 240 -5.53 13.52 13.59
C ASN A 240 -6.21 12.91 12.35
N GLN A 241 -7.31 12.17 12.55
CA GLN A 241 -8.10 11.60 11.46
C GLN A 241 -8.72 12.66 10.56
N GLU A 242 -9.21 13.76 11.14
CA GLU A 242 -9.81 14.86 10.38
C GLU A 242 -8.78 15.53 9.47
N ASP A 243 -7.59 15.86 9.98
CA ASP A 243 -6.50 16.41 9.18
C ASP A 243 -6.01 15.44 8.10
N LEU A 244 -5.88 14.15 8.42
CA LEU A 244 -5.47 13.14 7.45
C LEU A 244 -6.43 13.07 6.27
N ASN A 245 -7.74 13.11 6.53
CA ASN A 245 -8.78 13.01 5.50
C ASN A 245 -9.03 14.32 4.74
N LEU A 246 -9.00 15.45 5.44
CA LEU A 246 -9.40 16.77 4.92
C LEU A 246 -8.28 17.82 5.11
N PRO A 247 -7.09 17.56 4.60
CA PRO A 247 -5.98 18.49 4.79
C PRO A 247 -6.17 19.77 3.99
N LEU A 248 -5.65 20.88 4.51
CA LEU A 248 -5.71 22.20 3.84
C LEU A 248 -5.01 22.19 2.48
N ASN A 249 -3.92 21.43 2.34
CA ASN A 249 -3.19 21.28 1.07
C ASN A 249 -3.82 20.32 0.06
N GLY A 250 -4.93 19.67 0.43
CA GLY A 250 -5.69 18.77 -0.43
C GLY A 250 -5.13 17.36 -0.61
N LYS A 251 -3.96 17.05 -0.03
CA LYS A 251 -3.32 15.74 -0.16
C LYS A 251 -3.73 14.81 0.98
N ALA A 252 -4.81 14.04 0.76
CA ALA A 252 -5.33 13.13 1.78
C ALA A 252 -4.40 11.92 2.01
N VAL A 253 -4.28 11.53 3.28
CA VAL A 253 -3.59 10.32 3.72
C VAL A 253 -4.57 9.45 4.47
N ASN A 254 -4.64 8.17 4.13
CA ASN A 254 -5.61 7.25 4.72
C ASN A 254 -5.09 6.72 6.06
N ALA A 255 -5.89 6.88 7.11
CA ALA A 255 -5.54 6.40 8.42
C ALA A 255 -5.78 4.89 8.57
N ILE A 256 -4.89 4.21 9.30
CA ILE A 256 -5.12 2.88 9.85
C ILE A 256 -5.11 3.03 11.36
N ARG A 257 -6.23 2.67 12.02
CA ARG A 257 -6.40 2.93 13.45
C ARG A 257 -7.11 1.80 14.18
N SER A 258 -6.85 1.71 15.48
CA SER A 258 -7.48 0.74 16.36
C SER A 258 -8.81 1.27 16.93
N PHE A 259 -9.80 0.41 16.98
CA PHE A 259 -11.11 0.69 17.57
C PHE A 259 -11.41 -0.31 18.68
N THR A 260 -11.91 0.18 19.80
CA THR A 260 -12.33 -0.68 20.91
C THR A 260 -13.41 -1.67 20.46
N GLY A 261 -13.13 -2.95 20.66
CA GLY A 261 -14.05 -4.04 20.30
C GLY A 261 -14.11 -4.40 18.81
N LYS A 262 -13.36 -3.70 17.93
CA LYS A 262 -13.30 -3.99 16.47
C LYS A 262 -11.90 -4.30 15.96
N GLY A 263 -10.85 -4.02 16.76
CA GLY A 263 -9.46 -4.18 16.36
C GLY A 263 -8.96 -3.08 15.42
N THR A 264 -7.89 -3.37 14.70
CA THR A 264 -7.23 -2.44 13.76
C THR A 264 -7.93 -2.47 12.41
N LEU A 265 -8.41 -1.30 11.95
CA LEU A 265 -9.14 -1.13 10.71
C LEU A 265 -8.49 -0.08 9.81
N VAL A 266 -8.56 -0.31 8.51
CA VAL A 266 -8.31 0.73 7.50
C VAL A 266 -9.48 1.72 7.54
N TRP A 267 -9.20 2.99 7.84
CA TRP A 267 -10.22 4.01 8.09
C TRP A 267 -10.06 5.22 7.18
N GLY A 268 -9.83 4.97 5.90
CA GLY A 268 -9.73 5.96 4.83
C GLY A 268 -9.79 5.28 3.46
N ALA A 269 -10.35 5.98 2.47
CA ALA A 269 -10.52 5.48 1.11
C ALA A 269 -10.31 6.57 0.05
N ARG A 270 -9.44 7.55 0.36
CA ARG A 270 -9.14 8.67 -0.54
C ARG A 270 -7.85 8.45 -1.31
N THR A 271 -7.83 8.95 -2.54
CA THR A 271 -6.60 9.16 -3.28
C THR A 271 -5.83 10.33 -2.66
N LEU A 272 -4.59 10.53 -3.06
CA LEU A 272 -3.85 11.73 -2.68
C LEU A 272 -4.51 13.03 -3.17
N GLU A 273 -5.38 12.98 -4.18
CA GLU A 273 -6.17 14.13 -4.66
C GLU A 273 -7.46 14.30 -3.84
N GLY A 274 -7.31 14.46 -2.53
CA GLY A 274 -8.40 14.43 -1.55
C GLY A 274 -9.47 15.50 -1.72
N ASN A 275 -9.16 16.64 -2.35
CA ASN A 275 -10.10 17.74 -2.59
C ASN A 275 -10.83 17.64 -3.95
N SER A 276 -10.40 16.75 -4.85
CA SER A 276 -11.07 16.55 -6.15
C SER A 276 -12.49 16.02 -5.95
N LYS A 277 -13.45 16.61 -6.64
CA LYS A 277 -14.82 16.07 -6.67
C LYS A 277 -14.92 14.83 -7.55
N ASP A 278 -14.02 14.66 -8.50
CA ASP A 278 -14.07 13.56 -9.48
C ASP A 278 -13.31 12.33 -9.01
N TYR A 279 -12.08 12.49 -8.53
CA TYR A 279 -11.19 11.36 -8.24
C TYR A 279 -10.68 11.29 -6.80
N ARG A 280 -11.38 11.94 -5.84
CA ARG A 280 -10.98 11.85 -4.43
C ARG A 280 -11.03 10.44 -3.84
N TYR A 281 -11.84 9.54 -4.40
CA TYR A 281 -12.00 8.19 -3.88
C TYR A 281 -11.24 7.15 -4.69
N ILE A 282 -10.52 6.28 -4.00
CA ILE A 282 -9.75 5.17 -4.56
C ILE A 282 -10.64 4.30 -5.45
N SER A 283 -11.82 3.93 -4.96
CA SER A 283 -12.77 3.10 -5.70
C SER A 283 -13.20 3.73 -7.02
N VAL A 284 -13.45 5.05 -7.04
CA VAL A 284 -13.86 5.76 -8.26
C VAL A 284 -12.74 5.77 -9.30
N ARG A 285 -11.50 6.12 -8.92
CA ARG A 285 -10.37 6.13 -9.86
C ARG A 285 -10.06 4.73 -10.39
N ARG A 286 -10.05 3.72 -9.52
CA ARG A 286 -9.78 2.34 -9.92
C ARG A 286 -10.88 1.77 -10.81
N THR A 287 -12.15 2.06 -10.50
CA THR A 287 -13.28 1.67 -11.34
C THR A 287 -13.21 2.31 -12.73
N MET A 288 -12.86 3.61 -12.80
CA MET A 288 -12.67 4.27 -14.09
C MET A 288 -11.56 3.60 -14.89
N THR A 289 -10.42 3.34 -14.26
CA THR A 289 -9.30 2.62 -14.90
C THR A 289 -9.73 1.23 -15.40
N PHE A 290 -10.49 0.48 -14.60
CA PHE A 290 -11.01 -0.82 -14.99
C PHE A 290 -11.91 -0.73 -16.23
N ILE A 291 -12.83 0.24 -16.26
CA ILE A 291 -13.74 0.48 -17.40
C ILE A 291 -12.93 0.88 -18.63
N GLU A 292 -12.02 1.86 -18.51
CA GLU A 292 -11.15 2.34 -19.58
C GLU A 292 -10.36 1.20 -20.22
N GLN A 293 -9.69 0.37 -19.41
CA GLN A 293 -8.88 -0.74 -19.90
C GLN A 293 -9.72 -1.85 -20.51
N SER A 294 -10.87 -2.21 -19.90
CA SER A 294 -11.77 -3.24 -20.43
C SER A 294 -12.31 -2.85 -21.81
N ILE A 295 -12.70 -1.59 -21.98
CA ILE A 295 -13.19 -1.09 -23.27
C ILE A 295 -12.06 -1.01 -24.29
N LYS A 296 -10.85 -0.59 -23.88
CA LYS A 296 -9.67 -0.58 -24.73
C LYS A 296 -9.38 -1.98 -25.29
N PHE A 297 -9.33 -3.01 -24.44
CA PHE A 297 -9.11 -4.39 -24.86
C PHE A 297 -10.23 -4.89 -25.79
N ALA A 298 -11.49 -4.56 -25.49
CA ALA A 298 -12.60 -4.92 -26.38
C ALA A 298 -12.48 -4.24 -27.75
N ALA A 299 -12.03 -2.98 -27.80
CA ALA A 299 -11.85 -2.22 -29.02
C ALA A 299 -10.67 -2.71 -29.89
N GLU A 300 -9.64 -3.34 -29.28
CA GLU A 300 -8.49 -3.90 -30.01
C GLU A 300 -8.89 -4.90 -31.08
N SER A 301 -9.97 -5.67 -30.88
CA SER A 301 -10.48 -6.62 -31.86
C SER A 301 -11.04 -5.98 -33.13
N TYR A 302 -11.32 -4.66 -33.10
CA TYR A 302 -11.84 -3.90 -34.22
C TYR A 302 -10.74 -3.11 -34.98
N VAL A 303 -9.50 -3.16 -34.51
CA VAL A 303 -8.37 -2.52 -35.22
C VAL A 303 -8.20 -3.18 -36.57
N PHE A 304 -8.00 -2.36 -37.62
CA PHE A 304 -7.99 -2.73 -39.04
C PHE A 304 -9.33 -3.23 -39.62
N SER A 305 -10.43 -3.19 -38.87
CA SER A 305 -11.79 -3.40 -39.44
C SER A 305 -12.19 -2.19 -40.31
N PRO A 306 -13.09 -2.36 -41.31
CA PRO A 306 -13.59 -1.25 -42.11
C PRO A 306 -14.22 -0.17 -41.22
N ASN A 307 -13.81 1.10 -41.41
CA ASN A 307 -14.37 2.25 -40.67
C ASN A 307 -15.71 2.66 -41.21
N ASN A 308 -16.76 1.92 -40.89
CA ASN A 308 -18.12 2.10 -41.41
C ASN A 308 -19.21 1.87 -40.34
N ALA A 309 -20.47 2.16 -40.68
CA ALA A 309 -21.60 2.07 -39.76
C ALA A 309 -21.81 0.66 -39.16
N THR A 310 -21.47 -0.40 -39.88
CA THR A 310 -21.57 -1.78 -39.36
C THR A 310 -20.59 -2.01 -38.23
N THR A 311 -19.33 -1.65 -38.42
CA THR A 311 -18.28 -1.74 -37.38
C THR A 311 -18.64 -0.88 -36.16
N TRP A 312 -19.12 0.37 -36.39
CA TRP A 312 -19.53 1.25 -35.30
C TRP A 312 -20.68 0.66 -34.47
N SER A 313 -21.69 0.08 -35.13
CA SER A 313 -22.82 -0.56 -34.46
C SER A 313 -22.37 -1.80 -33.64
N SER A 314 -21.46 -2.59 -34.18
CA SER A 314 -20.93 -3.79 -33.50
C SER A 314 -20.11 -3.41 -32.28
N LEU A 315 -19.19 -2.42 -32.41
CA LEU A 315 -18.39 -1.94 -31.28
C LEU A 315 -19.29 -1.30 -30.20
N ARG A 316 -20.28 -0.47 -30.60
CA ARG A 316 -21.26 0.12 -29.69
C ARG A 316 -22.02 -0.95 -28.91
N ALA A 317 -22.46 -2.02 -29.58
CA ALA A 317 -23.18 -3.11 -28.93
C ALA A 317 -22.30 -3.86 -27.93
N THR A 318 -21.01 -4.12 -28.26
CA THR A 318 -20.04 -4.74 -27.36
C THR A 318 -19.85 -3.90 -26.10
N VAL A 319 -19.60 -2.60 -26.24
CA VAL A 319 -19.40 -1.68 -25.12
C VAL A 319 -20.69 -1.52 -24.31
N TYR A 320 -21.86 -1.44 -24.98
CA TYR A 320 -23.15 -1.36 -24.31
C TYR A 320 -23.39 -2.57 -23.41
N ASN A 321 -23.17 -3.77 -23.91
CA ASN A 321 -23.37 -5.01 -23.15
C ASN A 321 -22.43 -5.05 -21.94
N PHE A 322 -21.16 -4.64 -22.09
CA PHE A 322 -20.23 -4.55 -20.98
C PHE A 322 -20.71 -3.54 -19.92
N LEU A 323 -21.03 -2.30 -20.29
CA LEU A 323 -21.47 -1.27 -19.36
C LEU A 323 -22.82 -1.60 -18.70
N ASN A 324 -23.74 -2.22 -19.43
CA ASN A 324 -25.01 -2.69 -18.89
C ASN A 324 -24.81 -3.77 -17.80
N ASN A 325 -23.83 -4.66 -17.97
CA ASN A 325 -23.45 -5.62 -16.94
C ASN A 325 -22.86 -4.93 -15.73
N GLN A 326 -22.01 -3.88 -15.91
CA GLN A 326 -21.46 -3.10 -14.81
C GLN A 326 -22.57 -2.34 -14.05
N TRP A 327 -23.55 -1.77 -14.76
CA TRP A 327 -24.70 -1.14 -14.14
C TRP A 327 -25.55 -2.15 -13.34
N SER A 328 -25.86 -3.29 -13.92
CA SER A 328 -26.61 -4.37 -13.24
C SER A 328 -25.91 -4.89 -11.99
N SER A 329 -24.57 -4.83 -11.96
CA SER A 329 -23.75 -5.20 -10.79
C SER A 329 -23.65 -4.08 -9.74
N GLY A 330 -24.27 -2.89 -9.97
CA GLY A 330 -24.21 -1.76 -9.05
C GLY A 330 -22.90 -0.96 -9.06
N ILE A 331 -22.04 -1.15 -10.06
CA ILE A 331 -20.80 -0.38 -10.26
C ILE A 331 -21.10 1.00 -10.84
N LEU A 332 -22.12 1.10 -11.68
CA LEU A 332 -22.62 2.36 -12.21
C LEU A 332 -23.94 2.75 -11.55
N VAL A 333 -24.16 4.06 -11.40
CA VAL A 333 -25.35 4.66 -10.77
C VAL A 333 -26.30 5.15 -11.84
N GLY A 334 -27.59 4.84 -11.69
CA GLY A 334 -28.65 5.31 -12.56
C GLY A 334 -29.91 4.46 -12.37
N SER A 335 -31.08 5.06 -12.47
CA SER A 335 -32.36 4.32 -12.39
C SER A 335 -32.57 3.45 -13.64
N THR A 336 -32.03 3.88 -14.76
CA THR A 336 -32.02 3.17 -16.03
C THR A 336 -30.60 3.12 -16.60
N PRO A 337 -30.30 2.20 -17.54
CA PRO A 337 -29.00 2.19 -18.22
C PRO A 337 -28.65 3.54 -18.86
N GLN A 338 -29.63 4.28 -19.38
CA GLN A 338 -29.45 5.58 -20.01
C GLN A 338 -29.02 6.67 -19.03
N ASP A 339 -29.41 6.56 -17.76
CA ASP A 339 -28.96 7.45 -16.70
C ASP A 339 -27.53 7.09 -16.21
N ALA A 340 -27.13 5.82 -16.40
CA ALA A 340 -25.88 5.31 -15.90
C ALA A 340 -24.71 5.49 -16.88
N PHE A 341 -24.99 5.42 -18.19
CA PHE A 341 -23.95 5.59 -19.20
C PHE A 341 -24.52 6.02 -20.56
N GLU A 342 -23.68 6.72 -21.33
CA GLU A 342 -23.96 7.14 -22.69
C GLU A 342 -22.80 6.73 -23.60
N ILE A 343 -23.13 6.26 -24.82
CA ILE A 343 -22.14 5.84 -25.81
C ILE A 343 -22.44 6.54 -27.12
N GLU A 344 -21.52 7.37 -27.56
CA GLU A 344 -21.59 8.05 -28.85
C GLU A 344 -20.51 7.53 -29.79
N ILE A 345 -20.88 7.18 -31.01
CA ILE A 345 -19.96 6.74 -32.07
C ILE A 345 -20.65 6.97 -33.42
N GLY A 346 -20.02 7.67 -34.33
CA GLY A 346 -20.56 7.86 -35.66
C GLY A 346 -20.09 9.13 -36.35
N LEU A 347 -20.33 9.18 -37.68
CA LEU A 347 -20.09 10.35 -38.50
C LEU A 347 -21.07 11.48 -38.11
N GLY A 348 -20.53 12.68 -37.89
CA GLY A 348 -21.31 13.85 -37.46
C GLY A 348 -21.59 13.91 -35.96
N SER A 349 -21.32 12.85 -35.20
CA SER A 349 -21.39 12.79 -33.74
C SER A 349 -19.99 12.85 -33.11
N THR A 350 -19.16 11.84 -33.31
CA THR A 350 -17.79 11.77 -32.75
C THR A 350 -16.69 11.89 -33.81
N MET A 351 -17.03 11.70 -35.10
CA MET A 351 -16.09 11.70 -36.22
C MET A 351 -16.52 12.65 -37.32
N THR A 352 -15.53 13.23 -37.97
CA THR A 352 -15.67 13.97 -39.23
C THR A 352 -15.39 13.06 -40.41
N SER A 353 -15.72 13.49 -41.64
CA SER A 353 -15.35 12.78 -42.86
C SER A 353 -13.83 12.66 -43.02
N THR A 354 -13.05 13.63 -42.52
CA THR A 354 -11.60 13.63 -42.53
C THR A 354 -11.06 12.54 -41.58
N ASP A 355 -11.63 12.41 -40.36
CA ASP A 355 -11.23 11.34 -39.43
C ASP A 355 -11.40 9.96 -40.08
N ILE A 356 -12.49 9.75 -40.82
CA ILE A 356 -12.73 8.47 -41.52
C ILE A 356 -11.68 8.22 -42.60
N LEU A 357 -11.36 9.26 -43.41
CA LEU A 357 -10.31 9.17 -44.44
C LEU A 357 -8.91 8.90 -43.83
N ASP A 358 -8.65 9.47 -42.68
CA ASP A 358 -7.39 9.25 -41.94
C ASP A 358 -7.37 7.91 -41.15
N GLY A 359 -8.42 7.09 -41.28
CA GLY A 359 -8.55 5.81 -40.61
C GLY A 359 -8.78 5.90 -39.10
N ILE A 360 -9.25 7.06 -38.61
CA ILE A 360 -9.47 7.32 -37.17
C ILE A 360 -10.93 6.98 -36.82
N LEU A 361 -11.11 6.07 -35.86
CA LEU A 361 -12.39 5.80 -35.23
C LEU A 361 -12.42 6.41 -33.83
N LYS A 362 -13.40 7.29 -33.56
CA LYS A 362 -13.58 7.93 -32.24
C LYS A 362 -14.90 7.51 -31.64
N MET A 363 -14.85 7.13 -30.35
CA MET A 363 -16.00 6.80 -29.54
C MET A 363 -15.93 7.61 -28.25
N THR A 364 -17.04 8.23 -27.85
CA THR A 364 -17.16 8.94 -26.57
C THR A 364 -18.05 8.14 -25.64
N ILE A 365 -17.57 7.92 -24.41
CA ILE A 365 -18.30 7.17 -23.40
C ILE A 365 -18.37 8.02 -22.14
N LYS A 366 -19.57 8.22 -21.62
CA LYS A 366 -19.83 8.88 -20.35
C LYS A 366 -20.39 7.85 -19.37
N VAL A 367 -19.89 7.83 -18.15
CA VAL A 367 -20.29 6.87 -17.11
C VAL A 367 -20.53 7.56 -15.77
N ALA A 368 -21.54 7.14 -15.06
CA ALA A 368 -21.84 7.58 -13.70
C ALA A 368 -21.39 6.49 -12.71
N ILE A 369 -20.20 6.68 -12.08
CA ILE A 369 -19.62 5.70 -11.16
C ILE A 369 -20.20 5.89 -9.76
N VAL A 370 -20.46 4.78 -9.05
CA VAL A 370 -20.88 4.78 -7.64
C VAL A 370 -19.80 5.38 -6.75
N ARG A 371 -20.22 6.18 -5.77
CA ARG A 371 -19.32 6.81 -4.78
C ARG A 371 -19.62 6.26 -3.40
N PRO A 372 -18.60 6.07 -2.53
CA PRO A 372 -18.83 5.61 -1.17
C PRO A 372 -19.52 6.69 -0.32
N ALA A 373 -20.34 6.29 0.64
CA ALA A 373 -20.80 7.15 1.72
C ALA A 373 -19.69 7.21 2.78
N GLU A 374 -18.93 8.30 2.81
CA GLU A 374 -17.84 8.50 3.78
C GLU A 374 -18.38 9.07 5.11
N PHE A 375 -19.39 9.94 5.04
CA PHE A 375 -20.00 10.56 6.20
C PHE A 375 -21.48 10.17 6.31
N ILE A 376 -21.87 9.74 7.51
CA ILE A 376 -23.27 9.43 7.83
C ILE A 376 -23.73 10.43 8.89
N VAL A 377 -24.67 11.28 8.53
CA VAL A 377 -25.29 12.24 9.44
C VAL A 377 -26.63 11.67 9.90
N ILE A 378 -26.79 11.51 11.22
CA ILE A 378 -28.02 11.01 11.82
C ILE A 378 -28.61 12.13 12.67
N THR A 379 -29.82 12.57 12.34
CA THR A 379 -30.55 13.57 13.13
C THR A 379 -31.59 12.87 14.00
N PHE A 380 -31.57 13.12 15.29
CA PHE A 380 -32.57 12.64 16.23
C PHE A 380 -33.48 13.79 16.59
N GLU A 381 -34.79 13.63 16.36
CA GLU A 381 -35.81 14.58 16.76
C GLU A 381 -36.73 13.91 17.80
N GLN A 382 -36.91 14.55 18.93
CA GLN A 382 -37.88 14.10 19.95
C GLN A 382 -39.26 14.64 19.59
N GLN A 383 -40.18 13.77 19.22
CA GLN A 383 -41.61 14.15 19.09
C GLN A 383 -42.25 14.33 20.47
N GLN A 384 -42.91 15.47 20.69
CA GLN A 384 -43.78 15.65 21.83
C GLN A 384 -45.04 14.78 21.67
N GLN A 385 -45.41 14.09 22.73
CA GLN A 385 -46.64 13.31 22.76
C GLN A 385 -47.83 14.24 22.46
N LYS A 386 -48.57 14.01 21.38
CA LYS A 386 -49.82 14.70 21.12
C LYS A 386 -50.82 14.19 22.17
N SER A 387 -51.24 15.08 23.09
CA SER A 387 -52.31 14.86 24.03
C SER A 387 -53.66 14.78 23.34
#